data_297cf4b8ac76e10ab5da9d97462c9a90
#
_entry.id   297cf4b8ac76e10ab5da9d97462c9a90
#
_cell.length_a   1.000
_cell.length_b   1.000
_cell.length_c   1.000
_cell.angle_alpha   90.00
_cell.angle_beta   90.00
_cell.angle_gamma   90.00
#
_symmetry.space_group_name_H-M   'P 1'
#
loop_
_entity.id
_entity.type
_entity.pdbx_description
1 polymer ?
#
loop_
_entity_poly.entity_id
_entity_poly.type
_entity_poly.pdbx_seq_one_letter_code
_entity_poly.pdbx_strand_id
1 'polypeptide(L)'
;MVHISPMMLSDPTILERFARKYVWWVTADVAVAMPERVVAQVMNIGDYDDVQALATLAGDDYLRAVLQQAETGQFTPRSWAYWHYRLGLATPGHVPAMPTRIVA
;
A
#
# COMPACT_ATOMS: atom_id res chain seq x y z
N MET A 1 -20.00 5.02 -10.24
CA MET A 1 -18.82 4.43 -9.61
C MET A 1 -18.65 5.04 -8.22
N VAL A 2 -18.58 4.20 -7.23
CA VAL A 2 -18.41 4.69 -5.87
C VAL A 2 -16.93 4.98 -5.66
N HIS A 3 -16.61 6.24 -5.43
CA HIS A 3 -15.28 6.61 -4.99
C HIS A 3 -15.23 6.51 -3.49
N ILE A 4 -14.50 5.52 -3.01
CA ILE A 4 -14.10 5.53 -1.62
C ILE A 4 -12.90 6.45 -1.57
N SER A 5 -13.11 7.66 -1.04
CA SER A 5 -12.01 8.59 -0.81
C SER A 5 -11.50 8.36 0.58
N PRO A 6 -10.37 7.65 0.76
CA PRO A 6 -9.77 7.51 2.09
C PRO A 6 -9.43 8.89 2.63
N MET A 7 -9.57 9.08 3.92
CA MET A 7 -9.25 10.36 4.55
C MET A 7 -7.85 10.83 4.23
N MET A 8 -6.90 9.91 4.07
CA MET A 8 -5.52 10.28 3.78
C MET A 8 -5.35 10.89 2.40
N LEU A 9 -6.22 10.56 1.41
CA LEU A 9 -6.21 11.19 0.10
C LEU A 9 -6.84 12.58 0.13
N SER A 10 -7.70 12.85 1.11
CA SER A 10 -8.29 14.17 1.35
C SER A 10 -7.36 15.05 2.16
N ASP A 11 -6.38 14.47 2.85
CA ASP A 11 -5.40 15.20 3.65
C ASP A 11 -4.01 15.00 3.08
N PRO A 12 -3.56 15.92 2.20
CA PRO A 12 -2.25 15.77 1.56
C PRO A 12 -1.09 15.83 2.55
N THR A 13 -1.29 16.41 3.74
CA THR A 13 -0.24 16.50 4.76
C THR A 13 0.17 15.12 5.27
N ILE A 14 -0.80 14.23 5.50
CA ILE A 14 -0.53 12.88 5.98
C ILE A 14 0.16 12.06 4.91
N LEU A 15 -0.35 12.13 3.68
CA LEU A 15 0.26 11.42 2.54
C LEU A 15 1.68 11.92 2.28
N GLU A 16 1.91 13.22 2.37
CA GLU A 16 3.22 13.83 2.21
C GLU A 16 4.19 13.35 3.31
N ARG A 17 3.73 13.23 4.55
CA ARG A 17 4.55 12.71 5.64
C ARG A 17 5.01 11.30 5.37
N PHE A 18 4.12 10.42 4.91
CA PHE A 18 4.48 9.06 4.54
C PHE A 18 5.43 9.06 3.33
N ALA A 19 5.19 9.92 2.35
CA ALA A 19 6.05 10.01 1.18
C ALA A 19 7.48 10.40 1.57
N ARG A 20 7.65 11.38 2.44
CA ARG A 20 8.98 11.81 2.90
C ARG A 20 9.71 10.72 3.67
N LYS A 21 8.99 9.92 4.42
CA LYS A 21 9.60 8.85 5.22
C LYS A 21 9.90 7.61 4.39
N TYR A 22 9.01 7.22 3.48
CA TYR A 22 9.07 5.92 2.80
C TYR A 22 9.39 5.99 1.31
N VAL A 23 9.26 7.17 0.70
CA VAL A 23 9.54 7.38 -0.73
C VAL A 23 10.44 8.59 -0.88
N TRP A 24 11.49 8.66 -0.07
CA TRP A 24 12.36 9.82 0.09
C TRP A 24 13.22 10.13 -1.13
N TRP A 25 13.36 9.16 -2.05
CA TRP A 25 14.18 9.34 -3.28
C TRP A 25 13.46 10.12 -4.38
N VAL A 26 12.20 10.48 -4.19
CA VAL A 26 11.47 11.38 -5.07
C VAL A 26 10.97 12.57 -4.26
N THR A 27 10.65 13.68 -4.93
CA THR A 27 10.08 14.84 -4.24
C THR A 27 8.68 14.53 -3.73
N ALA A 28 8.27 15.20 -2.66
CA ALA A 28 6.98 14.94 -2.03
C ALA A 28 5.81 15.21 -2.99
N ASP A 29 5.89 16.25 -3.82
CA ASP A 29 4.84 16.56 -4.78
C ASP A 29 4.72 15.49 -5.87
N VAL A 30 5.82 14.89 -6.30
CA VAL A 30 5.79 13.76 -7.24
C VAL A 30 5.19 12.53 -6.56
N ALA A 31 5.58 12.27 -5.32
CA ALA A 31 5.09 11.11 -4.57
C ALA A 31 3.58 11.20 -4.32
N VAL A 32 3.07 12.35 -3.89
CA VAL A 32 1.62 12.50 -3.61
C VAL A 32 0.77 12.45 -4.88
N ALA A 33 1.36 12.65 -6.04
CA ALA A 33 0.66 12.45 -7.32
C ALA A 33 0.44 10.96 -7.63
N MET A 34 1.10 10.07 -6.89
CA MET A 34 0.97 8.61 -7.04
C MET A 34 0.67 7.98 -5.67
N PRO A 35 -0.51 8.28 -5.08
CA PRO A 35 -0.82 7.87 -3.71
C PRO A 35 -0.77 6.36 -3.50
N GLU A 36 -1.15 5.57 -4.49
CA GLU A 36 -1.14 4.11 -4.37
C GLU A 36 0.27 3.57 -4.18
N ARG A 37 1.27 4.21 -4.78
CA ARG A 37 2.68 3.81 -4.61
C ARG A 37 3.19 4.15 -3.22
N VAL A 38 2.80 5.30 -2.68
CA VAL A 38 3.14 5.67 -1.30
C VAL A 38 2.50 4.69 -0.33
N VAL A 39 1.22 4.39 -0.52
CA VAL A 39 0.48 3.44 0.32
C VAL A 39 1.10 2.06 0.25
N ALA A 40 1.42 1.56 -0.94
CA ALA A 40 2.06 0.26 -1.11
C ALA A 40 3.41 0.20 -0.37
N GLN A 41 4.18 1.26 -0.42
CA GLN A 41 5.48 1.31 0.27
C GLN A 41 5.31 1.26 1.79
N VAL A 42 4.35 2.00 2.34
CA VAL A 42 4.04 1.91 3.78
C VAL A 42 3.58 0.51 4.16
N MET A 43 2.73 -0.11 3.34
CA MET A 43 2.29 -1.48 3.57
C MET A 43 3.48 -2.46 3.58
N ASN A 44 4.45 -2.24 2.72
CA ASN A 44 5.59 -3.14 2.57
C ASN A 44 6.62 -2.99 3.69
N ILE A 45 7.00 -1.75 4.04
CA ILE A 45 8.12 -1.51 4.95
C ILE A 45 7.77 -0.60 6.13
N GLY A 46 6.51 -0.20 6.28
CA GLY A 46 6.11 0.68 7.36
C GLY A 46 6.36 0.07 8.74
N ASP A 47 6.68 0.92 9.71
CA ASP A 47 6.73 0.47 11.08
C ASP A 47 5.31 0.24 11.62
N TYR A 48 5.22 -0.36 12.81
CA TYR A 48 3.92 -0.75 13.37
C TYR A 48 2.96 0.42 13.48
N ASP A 49 3.42 1.55 14.01
CA ASP A 49 2.58 2.72 14.24
C ASP A 49 2.08 3.32 12.92
N ASP A 50 2.95 3.42 11.93
CA ASP A 50 2.59 3.94 10.61
C ASP A 50 1.62 3.02 9.89
N VAL A 51 1.80 1.70 9.99
CA VAL A 51 0.88 0.72 9.41
C VAL A 51 -0.50 0.82 10.06
N GLN A 52 -0.58 0.97 11.38
CA GLN A 52 -1.86 1.14 12.06
C GLN A 52 -2.54 2.44 11.68
N ALA A 53 -1.78 3.54 11.59
CA ALA A 53 -2.31 4.83 11.15
C ALA A 53 -2.84 4.74 9.71
N LEU A 54 -2.08 4.11 8.83
CA LEU A 54 -2.50 3.89 7.45
C LEU A 54 -3.80 3.09 7.38
N ALA A 55 -3.88 1.98 8.11
CA ALA A 55 -5.05 1.12 8.10
C ALA A 55 -6.30 1.86 8.57
N THR A 56 -6.17 2.69 9.61
CA THR A 56 -7.27 3.49 10.14
C THR A 56 -7.72 4.55 9.13
N LEU A 57 -6.78 5.23 8.49
CA LEU A 57 -7.09 6.35 7.61
C LEU A 57 -7.55 5.92 6.22
N ALA A 58 -6.92 4.88 5.66
CA ALA A 58 -7.22 4.44 4.31
C ALA A 58 -8.42 3.50 4.24
N GLY A 59 -8.58 2.64 5.24
CA GLY A 59 -9.63 1.64 5.26
C GLY A 59 -9.28 0.40 4.46
N ASP A 60 -9.91 -0.73 4.83
CA ASP A 60 -9.58 -2.04 4.26
C ASP A 60 -9.85 -2.12 2.76
N ASP A 61 -10.94 -1.52 2.29
CA ASP A 61 -11.29 -1.60 0.87
C ASP A 61 -10.25 -0.95 -0.02
N TYR A 62 -9.73 0.20 0.40
CA TYR A 62 -8.68 0.86 -0.34
C TYR A 62 -7.38 0.04 -0.33
N LEU A 63 -7.04 -0.52 0.81
CA LEU A 63 -5.84 -1.36 0.93
C LEU A 63 -5.94 -2.64 0.10
N ARG A 64 -7.15 -3.25 0.03
CA ARG A 64 -7.38 -4.39 -0.86
C ARG A 64 -7.15 -4.01 -2.32
N ALA A 65 -7.66 -2.84 -2.73
CA ALA A 65 -7.46 -2.37 -4.10
C ALA A 65 -5.99 -2.14 -4.41
N VAL A 66 -5.25 -1.52 -3.50
CA VAL A 66 -3.79 -1.31 -3.67
C VAL A 66 -3.07 -2.65 -3.81
N LEU A 67 -3.41 -3.61 -2.97
CA LEU A 67 -2.78 -4.93 -3.00
C LEU A 67 -3.09 -5.68 -4.29
N GLN A 68 -4.35 -5.63 -4.75
CA GLN A 68 -4.79 -6.32 -5.96
C GLN A 68 -4.22 -5.71 -7.24
N GLN A 69 -3.83 -4.44 -7.19
CA GLN A 69 -3.22 -3.74 -8.32
C GLN A 69 -1.72 -3.56 -8.15
N ALA A 70 -1.11 -4.33 -7.27
CA ALA A 70 0.31 -4.21 -6.98
C ALA A 70 1.17 -4.46 -8.21
N GLU A 71 2.23 -3.67 -8.33
CA GLU A 71 3.21 -3.83 -9.41
C GLU A 71 4.33 -4.75 -8.95
N THR A 72 5.05 -5.31 -9.93
CA THR A 72 6.22 -6.14 -9.66
C THR A 72 7.22 -5.38 -8.80
N GLY A 73 7.68 -6.03 -7.72
CA GLY A 73 8.70 -5.47 -6.84
C GLY A 73 8.18 -4.55 -5.75
N GLN A 74 6.87 -4.29 -5.66
CA GLN A 74 6.33 -3.43 -4.62
C GLN A 74 6.28 -4.10 -3.25
N PHE A 75 6.16 -5.43 -3.20
CA PHE A 75 6.02 -6.17 -1.95
C PHE A 75 7.06 -7.27 -1.83
N THR A 76 7.53 -7.50 -0.60
CA THR A 76 8.28 -8.72 -0.28
C THR A 76 7.29 -9.87 -0.09
N PRO A 77 7.74 -11.14 -0.18
CA PRO A 77 6.85 -12.28 0.09
C PRO A 77 6.19 -12.20 1.45
N ARG A 78 6.93 -11.75 2.47
CA ARG A 78 6.42 -11.63 3.84
C ARG A 78 5.30 -10.61 3.96
N SER A 79 5.49 -9.40 3.43
CA SER A 79 4.47 -8.36 3.50
C SER A 79 3.27 -8.70 2.63
N TRP A 80 3.50 -9.32 1.49
CA TRP A 80 2.44 -9.81 0.60
C TRP A 80 1.50 -10.78 1.32
N ALA A 81 2.07 -11.80 1.97
CA ALA A 81 1.29 -12.77 2.72
C ALA A 81 0.57 -12.12 3.90
N TYR A 82 1.27 -11.27 4.66
CA TYR A 82 0.69 -10.59 5.81
C TYR A 82 -0.58 -9.82 5.44
N TRP A 83 -0.51 -9.02 4.38
CA TRP A 83 -1.64 -8.19 3.98
C TRP A 83 -2.79 -9.01 3.40
N HIS A 84 -2.49 -10.09 2.69
CA HIS A 84 -3.54 -10.99 2.21
C HIS A 84 -4.31 -11.61 3.37
N TYR A 85 -3.60 -12.04 4.42
CA TYR A 85 -4.26 -12.57 5.61
C TYR A 85 -5.04 -11.50 6.36
N ARG A 86 -4.42 -10.36 6.60
CA ARG A 86 -5.05 -9.28 7.37
C ARG A 86 -6.31 -8.75 6.70
N LEU A 87 -6.32 -8.65 5.39
CA LEU A 87 -7.46 -8.12 4.63
C LEU A 87 -8.49 -9.19 4.24
N GLY A 88 -8.29 -10.43 4.67
CA GLY A 88 -9.24 -11.50 4.40
C GLY A 88 -9.25 -11.97 2.94
N LEU A 89 -8.16 -11.74 2.22
CA LEU A 89 -8.06 -12.12 0.80
C LEU A 89 -7.49 -13.52 0.59
N ALA A 90 -6.93 -14.13 1.62
CA ALA A 90 -6.33 -15.46 1.53
C ALA A 90 -6.39 -16.18 2.86
N THR A 91 -6.37 -17.50 2.79
CA THR A 91 -6.21 -18.39 3.94
C THR A 91 -4.78 -18.94 3.95
N PRO A 92 -4.28 -19.46 5.12
CA PRO A 92 -2.96 -20.06 5.15
C PRO A 92 -2.77 -21.13 4.08
N GLY A 93 -1.66 -21.06 3.36
CA GLY A 93 -1.37 -21.96 2.26
C GLY A 93 -2.00 -21.62 0.92
N HIS A 94 -2.81 -20.56 0.86
CA HIS A 94 -3.55 -20.18 -0.36
C HIS A 94 -3.30 -18.72 -0.75
N VAL A 95 -2.12 -18.17 -0.45
CA VAL A 95 -1.76 -16.81 -0.84
C VAL A 95 -1.49 -16.78 -2.34
N PRO A 96 -2.10 -15.84 -3.10
CA PRO A 96 -1.84 -15.73 -4.53
C PRO A 96 -0.38 -15.39 -4.80
N ALA A 97 0.09 -15.78 -5.98
CA ALA A 97 1.45 -15.44 -6.40
C ALA A 97 1.63 -13.93 -6.49
N MET A 98 2.82 -13.47 -6.10
CA MET A 98 3.17 -12.05 -6.27
C MET A 98 3.31 -11.72 -7.75
N PRO A 99 3.05 -10.43 -8.11
CA PRO A 99 3.33 -9.99 -9.47
C PRO A 99 4.79 -10.23 -9.82
N THR A 100 5.03 -10.87 -10.96
CA THR A 100 6.37 -11.14 -11.45
C THR A 100 6.56 -10.51 -12.81
N ARG A 101 7.79 -10.07 -13.07
CA ARG A 101 8.12 -9.58 -14.40
C ARG A 101 8.26 -10.77 -15.34
N ILE A 102 7.48 -10.74 -16.42
CA ILE A 102 7.62 -11.74 -17.47
C ILE A 102 8.81 -11.33 -18.33
N VAL A 103 9.81 -12.17 -18.33
CA VAL A 103 10.97 -12.01 -19.22
C VAL A 103 10.74 -12.91 -20.40
N ALA A 104 10.49 -12.28 -21.53
CA ALA A 104 10.33 -13.02 -22.75
C ALA A 104 11.69 -13.43 -23.32
#